data_6d20d8b1e1120355a0fee3152e05aceb
#
_entry.id   6d20d8b1e1120355a0fee3152e05aceb
#
_cell.length_a   1.000
_cell.length_b   1.000
_cell.length_c   1.000
_cell.angle_alpha   90.00
_cell.angle_beta   90.00
_cell.angle_gamma   90.00
#
_symmetry.space_group_name_H-M   'P 1'
#
loop_
_entity.id
_entity.type
_entity.pdbx_description
1 polymer ?
#
loop_
_entity_poly.entity_id
_entity_poly.type
_entity_poly.pdbx_seq_one_letter_code
_entity_poly.pdbx_strand_id
1 'polypeptide(L)'
;SADKQVTFSQGNLQYHPANNKWRFAENQSDYIGYANSNIAADYDGWIDLFGWGTGDAPTKSSTSYSDYSTFVDWGTNPIGADAPNTWRTLTNDEWMYIFYNRHNAQSLFAFGSVNGVNGTIILPDNWTTPSGVSFVASTTQGLSWDGSSYYNSNDNNFSHNTYTAEQWQTMEQAGAVFLPASGYRSGTD
;
A
#
# COMPACT_ATOMS: atom_id res chain seq x y z
N SER A 1 -1.23 -12.58 17.84
CA SER A 1 -1.12 -12.37 19.29
C SER A 1 -1.05 -10.87 19.52
N ALA A 2 -1.62 -10.38 20.62
CA ALA A 2 -1.68 -8.96 21.00
C ALA A 2 -0.30 -8.27 21.14
N ASP A 3 0.79 -9.02 21.00
CA ASP A 3 2.15 -8.53 21.24
C ASP A 3 2.95 -8.26 19.96
N LYS A 4 2.37 -8.47 18.77
CA LYS A 4 3.03 -8.16 17.51
C LYS A 4 2.50 -6.85 16.95
N GLN A 5 3.35 -5.84 16.93
CA GLN A 5 3.10 -4.59 16.23
C GLN A 5 3.82 -4.62 14.87
N VAL A 6 3.18 -4.09 13.85
CA VAL A 6 3.80 -3.79 12.56
C VAL A 6 3.82 -2.29 12.35
N THR A 7 4.92 -1.80 11.80
CA THR A 7 5.06 -0.42 11.37
C THR A 7 5.09 -0.41 9.85
N PHE A 8 4.24 0.37 9.24
CA PHE A 8 4.24 0.58 7.80
C PHE A 8 5.33 1.57 7.41
N SER A 9 5.83 1.42 6.18
CA SER A 9 6.73 2.40 5.57
C SER A 9 6.04 3.75 5.40
N GLN A 10 6.84 4.80 5.30
CA GLN A 10 6.36 6.16 5.06
C GLN A 10 5.78 6.38 3.66
N GLY A 11 5.97 5.45 2.73
CA GLY A 11 5.49 5.58 1.37
C GLY A 11 5.58 4.28 0.59
N ASN A 12 5.11 4.31 -0.65
CA ASN A 12 5.10 3.17 -1.55
C ASN A 12 6.52 2.71 -1.90
N LEU A 13 6.75 1.40 -1.96
CA LEU A 13 8.05 0.84 -2.33
C LEU A 13 8.33 1.10 -3.82
N GLN A 14 9.53 1.59 -4.12
CA GLN A 14 9.97 1.92 -5.46
C GLN A 14 11.30 1.26 -5.79
N TYR A 15 11.45 0.83 -7.04
CA TYR A 15 12.65 0.19 -7.58
C TYR A 15 13.22 0.98 -8.75
N HIS A 16 14.55 1.10 -8.81
CA HIS A 16 15.30 1.76 -9.89
C HIS A 16 16.08 0.73 -10.70
N PRO A 17 15.61 0.34 -11.88
CA PRO A 17 16.21 -0.76 -12.66
C PRO A 17 17.68 -0.58 -13.01
N ALA A 18 18.07 0.58 -13.56
CA ALA A 18 19.45 0.83 -14.01
C ALA A 18 20.49 0.73 -12.89
N ASN A 19 20.12 1.05 -11.64
CA ASN A 19 21.04 1.10 -10.51
C ASN A 19 20.80 -0.01 -9.48
N ASN A 20 19.80 -0.86 -9.70
CA ASN A 20 19.36 -1.89 -8.74
C ASN A 20 19.20 -1.32 -7.32
N LYS A 21 18.46 -0.23 -7.20
CA LYS A 21 18.22 0.47 -5.92
C LYS A 21 16.76 0.44 -5.54
N TRP A 22 16.54 0.46 -4.23
CA TRP A 22 15.21 0.50 -3.63
C TRP A 22 15.07 1.73 -2.75
N ARG A 23 13.87 2.28 -2.70
CA ARG A 23 13.49 3.34 -1.76
C ARG A 23 12.01 3.27 -1.44
N PHE A 24 11.60 3.96 -0.40
CA PHE A 24 10.20 4.35 -0.23
C PHE A 24 9.95 5.72 -0.87
N ALA A 25 8.73 5.92 -1.37
CA ALA A 25 8.25 7.23 -1.77
C ALA A 25 8.26 8.19 -0.57
N GLU A 26 8.32 9.48 -0.84
CA GLU A 26 8.40 10.50 0.21
C GLU A 26 7.09 10.63 0.99
N ASN A 27 5.95 10.50 0.30
CA ASN A 27 4.63 10.55 0.90
C ASN A 27 3.84 9.26 0.62
N GLN A 28 2.91 8.91 1.49
CA GLN A 28 2.08 7.72 1.32
C GLN A 28 1.18 7.78 0.08
N SER A 29 0.81 8.98 -0.37
CA SER A 29 0.01 9.17 -1.58
C SER A 29 0.81 9.17 -2.89
N ASP A 30 2.15 9.12 -2.81
CA ASP A 30 2.99 9.14 -4.01
C ASP A 30 2.98 7.76 -4.70
N TYR A 31 2.82 7.76 -6.02
CA TYR A 31 2.93 6.58 -6.87
C TYR A 31 3.51 6.97 -8.23
N ILE A 32 4.10 6.00 -8.94
CA ILE A 32 4.82 6.26 -10.20
C ILE A 32 3.87 6.42 -11.39
N GLY A 33 2.73 5.74 -11.38
CA GLY A 33 1.74 5.84 -12.44
C GLY A 33 2.26 5.37 -13.79
N TYR A 34 2.03 6.14 -14.84
CA TYR A 34 2.31 5.74 -16.22
C TYR A 34 3.80 5.43 -16.52
N ALA A 35 4.72 6.00 -15.75
CA ALA A 35 6.15 5.69 -15.93
C ALA A 35 6.51 4.22 -15.64
N ASN A 36 5.63 3.46 -14.98
CA ASN A 36 5.76 2.01 -14.85
C ASN A 36 5.77 1.25 -16.20
N SER A 37 5.33 1.87 -17.29
CA SER A 37 5.43 1.27 -18.63
C SER A 37 6.88 1.12 -19.12
N ASN A 38 7.83 1.81 -18.49
CA ASN A 38 9.25 1.70 -18.83
C ASN A 38 9.86 0.44 -18.20
N ILE A 39 9.87 -0.66 -18.96
CA ILE A 39 10.33 -1.98 -18.50
C ILE A 39 11.77 -2.31 -18.88
N ALA A 40 12.49 -1.43 -19.57
CA ALA A 40 13.88 -1.65 -19.94
C ALA A 40 14.78 -1.82 -18.70
N ALA A 41 15.77 -2.70 -18.79
CA ALA A 41 16.68 -2.97 -17.68
C ALA A 41 17.56 -1.76 -17.30
N ASP A 42 17.82 -0.91 -18.27
CA ASP A 42 18.63 0.31 -18.16
C ASP A 42 17.78 1.58 -17.97
N TYR A 43 16.46 1.42 -17.70
CA TYR A 43 15.60 2.56 -17.45
C TYR A 43 16.11 3.37 -16.25
N ASP A 44 16.47 4.62 -16.49
CA ASP A 44 17.02 5.54 -15.51
C ASP A 44 15.90 6.32 -14.79
N GLY A 45 15.00 5.59 -14.16
CA GLY A 45 13.86 6.10 -13.39
C GLY A 45 13.35 5.08 -12.39
N TRP A 46 12.35 5.48 -11.63
CA TRP A 46 11.72 4.64 -10.63
C TRP A 46 10.45 3.98 -11.15
N ILE A 47 10.20 2.76 -10.71
CA ILE A 47 8.94 2.04 -10.89
C ILE A 47 8.42 1.55 -9.53
N ASP A 48 7.13 1.33 -9.41
CA ASP A 48 6.47 0.75 -8.22
C ASP A 48 5.53 -0.41 -8.55
N LEU A 49 5.48 -0.83 -9.82
CA LEU A 49 4.83 -2.05 -10.27
C LEU A 49 5.88 -3.05 -10.78
N PHE A 50 6.20 -4.04 -9.99
CA PHE A 50 7.16 -5.11 -10.27
C PHE A 50 6.64 -6.45 -9.76
N GLY A 51 7.25 -7.56 -10.18
CA GLY A 51 6.76 -8.90 -9.88
C GLY A 51 6.80 -9.25 -8.40
N TRP A 52 5.72 -9.80 -7.91
CA TRP A 52 5.63 -10.33 -6.55
C TRP A 52 6.68 -11.43 -6.32
N GLY A 53 7.38 -11.38 -5.19
CA GLY A 53 8.34 -12.42 -4.80
C GLY A 53 9.65 -12.42 -5.60
N THR A 54 9.96 -11.35 -6.33
CA THR A 54 11.14 -11.24 -7.19
C THR A 54 12.20 -10.29 -6.62
N GLY A 55 12.39 -10.30 -5.29
CA GLY A 55 13.27 -9.35 -4.61
C GLY A 55 14.74 -9.42 -5.02
N ASP A 56 15.22 -10.56 -5.48
CA ASP A 56 16.59 -10.76 -5.99
C ASP A 56 16.77 -10.38 -7.46
N ALA A 57 15.68 -10.42 -8.24
CA ALA A 57 15.68 -10.08 -9.67
C ALA A 57 14.32 -9.51 -10.09
N PRO A 58 14.02 -8.25 -9.74
CA PRO A 58 12.69 -7.66 -9.95
C PRO A 58 12.24 -7.70 -11.39
N THR A 59 11.15 -8.44 -11.65
CA THR A 59 10.54 -8.45 -12.98
C THR A 59 9.72 -7.19 -13.17
N LYS A 60 9.89 -6.56 -14.35
CA LYS A 60 9.22 -5.31 -14.74
C LYS A 60 8.03 -5.54 -15.67
N SER A 61 7.79 -6.78 -16.00
CA SER A 61 6.59 -7.26 -16.70
C SER A 61 6.10 -8.50 -15.98
N SER A 62 4.80 -8.78 -16.02
CA SER A 62 4.22 -9.96 -15.38
C SER A 62 3.25 -10.63 -16.33
N THR A 63 3.36 -11.94 -16.48
CA THR A 63 2.37 -12.78 -17.17
C THR A 63 1.52 -13.58 -16.18
N SER A 64 1.93 -13.57 -14.89
CA SER A 64 1.31 -14.31 -13.81
C SER A 64 1.65 -13.66 -12.47
N TYR A 65 0.81 -13.84 -11.47
CA TYR A 65 1.10 -13.48 -10.07
C TYR A 65 2.10 -14.42 -9.40
N SER A 66 2.67 -15.36 -10.12
CA SER A 66 3.71 -16.31 -9.67
C SER A 66 4.91 -16.32 -10.63
N ASP A 67 5.41 -15.16 -11.00
CA ASP A 67 6.57 -15.00 -11.90
C ASP A 67 7.92 -15.36 -11.22
N TYR A 68 7.89 -16.00 -10.07
CA TYR A 68 9.07 -16.45 -9.35
C TYR A 68 9.06 -17.98 -9.18
N SER A 69 10.24 -18.58 -9.24
CA SER A 69 10.44 -20.01 -8.91
C SER A 69 10.57 -20.23 -7.40
N THR A 70 11.16 -19.26 -6.72
CA THR A 70 11.32 -19.21 -5.26
C THR A 70 11.01 -17.80 -4.81
N PHE A 71 10.11 -17.65 -3.84
CA PHE A 71 9.77 -16.34 -3.30
C PHE A 71 10.98 -15.69 -2.62
N VAL A 72 11.36 -14.51 -3.06
CA VAL A 72 12.36 -13.67 -2.42
C VAL A 72 11.71 -12.33 -2.05
N ASP A 73 11.68 -12.03 -0.76
CA ASP A 73 11.12 -10.76 -0.27
C ASP A 73 11.99 -9.58 -0.70
N TRP A 74 11.37 -8.49 -1.08
CA TRP A 74 12.10 -7.25 -1.44
C TRP A 74 12.90 -6.69 -0.28
N GLY A 75 12.46 -6.92 0.96
CA GLY A 75 13.16 -6.53 2.18
C GLY A 75 14.53 -7.18 2.36
N THR A 76 14.88 -8.22 1.59
CA THR A 76 16.25 -8.75 1.54
C THR A 76 17.27 -7.76 0.95
N ASN A 77 16.79 -6.71 0.31
CA ASN A 77 17.60 -5.60 -0.21
C ASN A 77 17.69 -4.46 0.81
N PRO A 78 18.73 -3.62 0.73
CA PRO A 78 18.72 -2.32 1.39
C PRO A 78 17.66 -1.44 0.74
N ILE A 79 16.86 -0.74 1.54
CA ILE A 79 15.82 0.19 1.05
C ILE A 79 16.16 1.60 1.55
N GLY A 80 16.56 2.47 0.64
CA GLY A 80 17.10 3.78 1.00
C GLY A 80 18.37 3.64 1.84
N ALA A 81 18.34 4.16 3.06
CA ALA A 81 19.43 4.06 4.03
C ALA A 81 19.30 2.84 4.96
N ASP A 82 18.19 2.11 4.91
CA ASP A 82 17.93 1.01 5.81
C ASP A 82 18.66 -0.26 5.36
N ALA A 83 19.20 -0.99 6.33
CA ALA A 83 19.92 -2.23 6.07
C ALA A 83 18.99 -3.33 5.53
N PRO A 84 19.51 -4.34 4.80
CA PRO A 84 18.75 -5.50 4.40
C PRO A 84 18.02 -6.14 5.59
N ASN A 85 16.81 -6.64 5.34
CA ASN A 85 15.93 -7.28 6.34
C ASN A 85 15.40 -6.35 7.46
N THR A 86 15.50 -5.03 7.30
CA THR A 86 14.80 -4.06 8.15
C THR A 86 13.29 -4.08 7.86
N TRP A 87 12.93 -4.22 6.59
CA TRP A 87 11.56 -4.24 6.09
C TRP A 87 11.22 -5.62 5.51
N ARG A 88 9.95 -5.93 5.45
CA ARG A 88 9.44 -7.13 4.80
C ARG A 88 8.02 -6.94 4.30
N THR A 89 7.62 -7.78 3.39
CA THR A 89 6.23 -7.90 2.98
C THR A 89 5.38 -8.50 4.10
N LEU A 90 4.16 -8.02 4.29
CA LEU A 90 3.20 -8.64 5.18
C LEU A 90 2.75 -9.99 4.61
N THR A 91 2.58 -10.96 5.50
CA THR A 91 1.99 -12.26 5.15
C THR A 91 0.49 -12.14 4.87
N ASN A 92 -0.08 -13.15 4.21
CA ASN A 92 -1.52 -13.23 4.03
C ASN A 92 -2.28 -13.16 5.37
N ASP A 93 -1.81 -13.87 6.40
CA ASP A 93 -2.47 -13.88 7.71
C ASP A 93 -2.43 -12.51 8.40
N GLU A 94 -1.36 -11.72 8.18
CA GLU A 94 -1.26 -10.35 8.68
C GLU A 94 -2.23 -9.42 7.96
N TRP A 95 -2.35 -9.54 6.62
CA TRP A 95 -3.37 -8.80 5.87
C TRP A 95 -4.79 -9.20 6.28
N MET A 96 -5.04 -10.52 6.45
CA MET A 96 -6.34 -11.01 6.97
C MET A 96 -6.63 -10.48 8.37
N TYR A 97 -5.63 -10.37 9.24
CA TYR A 97 -5.81 -9.76 10.54
C TYR A 97 -6.21 -8.29 10.43
N ILE A 98 -5.51 -7.51 9.63
CA ILE A 98 -5.74 -6.06 9.47
C ILE A 98 -7.16 -5.77 8.98
N PHE A 99 -7.64 -6.51 7.98
CA PHE A 99 -8.92 -6.19 7.34
C PHE A 99 -10.12 -6.96 7.91
N TYR A 100 -9.91 -8.11 8.58
CA TYR A 100 -11.02 -8.98 8.98
C TYR A 100 -10.99 -9.43 10.43
N ASN A 101 -9.83 -9.82 10.96
CA ASN A 101 -9.79 -10.61 12.20
C ASN A 101 -9.52 -9.78 13.46
N ARG A 102 -9.02 -8.55 13.34
CA ARG A 102 -8.82 -7.68 14.49
C ARG A 102 -10.16 -7.13 14.99
N HIS A 103 -10.21 -6.78 16.27
CA HIS A 103 -11.41 -6.19 16.86
C HIS A 103 -11.82 -4.92 16.11
N ASN A 104 -13.09 -4.80 15.75
CA ASN A 104 -13.64 -3.67 14.97
C ASN A 104 -12.95 -3.42 13.61
N ALA A 105 -12.41 -4.45 12.95
CA ALA A 105 -11.68 -4.33 11.69
C ALA A 105 -12.37 -3.39 10.68
N GLN A 106 -13.67 -3.58 10.43
CA GLN A 106 -14.45 -2.79 9.48
C GLN A 106 -14.63 -1.30 9.87
N SER A 107 -14.37 -0.95 11.13
CA SER A 107 -14.36 0.44 11.59
C SER A 107 -12.97 1.08 11.51
N LEU A 108 -11.94 0.31 11.20
CA LEU A 108 -10.55 0.71 11.20
C LEU A 108 -9.93 0.77 9.80
N PHE A 109 -10.74 0.70 8.76
CA PHE A 109 -10.32 1.01 7.40
C PHE A 109 -11.46 1.64 6.60
N ALA A 110 -11.11 2.29 5.52
CA ALA A 110 -12.04 2.84 4.54
C ALA A 110 -11.35 3.11 3.21
N PHE A 111 -12.12 3.33 2.17
CA PHE A 111 -11.64 3.97 0.96
C PHE A 111 -11.65 5.49 1.12
N GLY A 112 -10.70 6.15 0.49
CA GLY A 112 -10.59 7.60 0.53
C GLY A 112 -9.63 8.15 -0.51
N SER A 113 -9.46 9.45 -0.50
CA SER A 113 -8.56 10.18 -1.39
C SER A 113 -7.65 11.08 -0.56
N VAL A 114 -6.35 11.00 -0.82
CA VAL A 114 -5.33 11.85 -0.20
C VAL A 114 -4.63 12.63 -1.29
N ASN A 115 -4.65 13.95 -1.21
CA ASN A 115 -4.06 14.84 -2.21
C ASN A 115 -4.50 14.52 -3.65
N GLY A 116 -5.78 14.12 -3.82
CA GLY A 116 -6.34 13.73 -5.10
C GLY A 116 -6.05 12.29 -5.57
N VAL A 117 -5.30 11.53 -4.80
CA VAL A 117 -4.98 10.12 -5.08
C VAL A 117 -5.95 9.22 -4.32
N ASN A 118 -6.65 8.35 -5.03
CA ASN A 118 -7.54 7.36 -4.43
C ASN A 118 -6.73 6.21 -3.80
N GLY A 119 -7.27 5.62 -2.73
CA GLY A 119 -6.60 4.53 -2.05
C GLY A 119 -7.39 3.99 -0.86
N THR A 120 -6.71 3.16 -0.07
CA THR A 120 -7.25 2.58 1.16
C THR A 120 -6.56 3.19 2.37
N ILE A 121 -7.36 3.63 3.32
CA ILE A 121 -6.93 4.14 4.62
C ILE A 121 -7.01 3.00 5.63
N ILE A 122 -5.95 2.81 6.40
CA ILE A 122 -5.87 1.84 7.49
C ILE A 122 -5.56 2.61 8.77
N LEU A 123 -6.32 2.34 9.82
CA LEU A 123 -6.16 2.98 11.13
C LEU A 123 -5.59 1.99 12.15
N PRO A 124 -4.81 2.44 13.14
CA PRO A 124 -4.33 1.58 14.22
C PRO A 124 -5.46 1.13 15.16
N ASP A 125 -5.21 0.06 15.93
CA ASP A 125 -6.21 -0.55 16.81
C ASP A 125 -6.72 0.42 17.91
N ASN A 126 -5.88 1.34 18.34
CA ASN A 126 -6.20 2.36 19.36
C ASN A 126 -6.57 3.72 18.75
N TRP A 127 -7.12 3.72 17.53
CA TRP A 127 -7.45 4.94 16.82
C TRP A 127 -8.36 5.89 17.59
N THR A 128 -7.97 7.15 17.57
CA THR A 128 -8.83 8.27 17.96
C THR A 128 -8.68 9.34 16.88
N THR A 129 -9.78 9.73 16.28
CA THR A 129 -9.76 10.73 15.20
C THR A 129 -9.22 12.07 15.70
N PRO A 130 -8.14 12.60 15.11
CA PRO A 130 -7.58 13.90 15.49
C PRO A 130 -8.57 15.05 15.30
N SER A 131 -8.36 16.12 16.05
CA SER A 131 -9.13 17.36 15.85
C SER A 131 -8.85 17.96 14.46
N GLY A 132 -9.90 18.49 13.83
CA GLY A 132 -9.80 19.14 12.53
C GLY A 132 -9.91 18.21 11.32
N VAL A 133 -10.02 16.91 11.52
CA VAL A 133 -10.29 15.91 10.48
C VAL A 133 -11.47 15.04 10.87
N SER A 134 -12.04 14.35 9.89
CA SER A 134 -13.12 13.36 10.09
C SER A 134 -12.74 12.05 9.40
N PHE A 135 -13.34 10.95 9.83
CA PHE A 135 -13.18 9.65 9.20
C PHE A 135 -14.52 8.92 9.14
N VAL A 136 -14.84 8.41 7.98
CA VAL A 136 -16.05 7.61 7.70
C VAL A 136 -15.62 6.18 7.46
N ALA A 137 -15.92 5.28 8.38
CA ALA A 137 -15.50 3.89 8.33
C ALA A 137 -16.14 3.11 7.16
N SER A 138 -15.54 2.01 6.75
CA SER A 138 -16.01 1.15 5.66
C SER A 138 -17.43 0.63 5.91
N THR A 139 -17.78 0.31 7.14
CA THR A 139 -19.15 -0.10 7.54
C THR A 139 -20.18 0.97 7.21
N THR A 140 -19.86 2.25 7.37
CA THR A 140 -20.72 3.39 7.04
C THR A 140 -20.74 3.67 5.54
N GLN A 141 -19.69 3.30 4.82
CA GLN A 141 -19.61 3.41 3.36
C GLN A 141 -20.39 2.31 2.63
N GLY A 142 -20.97 1.36 3.37
CA GLY A 142 -21.70 0.24 2.78
C GLY A 142 -20.81 -0.84 2.17
N LEU A 143 -19.52 -0.88 2.54
CA LEU A 143 -18.63 -1.95 2.13
C LEU A 143 -19.00 -3.25 2.85
N SER A 144 -19.18 -4.30 2.08
CA SER A 144 -19.50 -5.64 2.54
C SER A 144 -18.49 -6.64 2.00
N TRP A 145 -18.25 -7.69 2.77
CA TRP A 145 -17.40 -8.81 2.39
C TRP A 145 -18.28 -9.99 1.92
N ASP A 146 -18.04 -10.52 0.71
CA ASP A 146 -18.80 -11.64 0.13
C ASP A 146 -18.14 -13.01 0.33
N GLY A 147 -17.03 -13.06 1.06
CA GLY A 147 -16.21 -14.26 1.25
C GLY A 147 -14.97 -14.31 0.35
N SER A 148 -14.84 -13.40 -0.63
CA SER A 148 -13.71 -13.33 -1.54
C SER A 148 -13.22 -11.90 -1.78
N SER A 149 -14.10 -10.90 -1.72
CA SER A 149 -13.76 -9.50 -1.96
C SER A 149 -14.66 -8.54 -1.19
N TYR A 150 -14.16 -7.33 -0.94
CA TYR A 150 -15.04 -6.22 -0.56
C TYR A 150 -15.76 -5.71 -1.79
N TYR A 151 -17.05 -5.52 -1.64
CA TYR A 151 -17.88 -4.88 -2.66
C TYR A 151 -18.70 -3.76 -2.05
N ASN A 152 -19.11 -2.84 -2.88
CA ASN A 152 -20.02 -1.78 -2.54
C ASN A 152 -21.12 -1.70 -3.59
N SER A 153 -22.34 -1.56 -3.10
CA SER A 153 -23.51 -1.31 -3.97
C SER A 153 -23.58 0.15 -4.47
N ASN A 154 -22.79 1.05 -3.91
CA ASN A 154 -22.75 2.45 -4.29
C ASN A 154 -21.40 2.78 -4.94
N ASP A 155 -21.43 3.32 -6.13
CA ASP A 155 -20.26 3.78 -6.82
C ASP A 155 -19.57 4.91 -6.05
N ASN A 156 -18.23 4.87 -6.03
CA ASN A 156 -17.39 5.95 -5.57
C ASN A 156 -17.37 6.22 -4.05
N ASN A 157 -16.85 5.25 -3.28
CA ASN A 157 -16.63 5.40 -1.84
C ASN A 157 -15.48 6.35 -1.48
N PHE A 158 -14.61 6.71 -2.42
CA PHE A 158 -13.44 7.54 -2.16
C PHE A 158 -13.81 8.96 -1.70
N SER A 159 -14.98 9.46 -2.09
CA SER A 159 -15.42 10.81 -1.75
C SER A 159 -15.81 11.02 -0.28
N HIS A 160 -16.04 9.95 0.47
CA HIS A 160 -16.41 10.03 1.89
C HIS A 160 -15.23 10.44 2.79
N ASN A 161 -14.01 10.14 2.36
CA ASN A 161 -12.79 10.46 3.08
C ASN A 161 -11.84 11.17 2.12
N THR A 162 -11.91 12.48 2.06
CA THR A 162 -11.05 13.29 1.19
C THR A 162 -10.20 14.22 2.04
N TYR A 163 -8.89 14.13 1.88
CA TYR A 163 -7.91 14.89 2.66
C TYR A 163 -6.95 15.66 1.76
N THR A 164 -6.64 16.89 2.17
CA THR A 164 -5.46 17.60 1.66
C THR A 164 -4.18 16.94 2.22
N ALA A 165 -3.03 17.32 1.68
CA ALA A 165 -1.75 16.84 2.21
C ALA A 165 -1.56 17.17 3.70
N GLU A 166 -1.95 18.38 4.12
CA GLU A 166 -1.86 18.82 5.52
C GLU A 166 -2.81 18.06 6.45
N GLN A 167 -4.04 17.81 5.98
CA GLN A 167 -5.01 17.01 6.74
C GLN A 167 -4.52 15.56 6.88
N TRP A 168 -3.95 15.01 5.79
CA TRP A 168 -3.39 13.67 5.84
C TRP A 168 -2.19 13.57 6.78
N GLN A 169 -1.31 14.56 6.80
CA GLN A 169 -0.20 14.60 7.74
C GLN A 169 -0.69 14.52 9.21
N THR A 170 -1.83 15.15 9.52
CA THR A 170 -2.45 15.05 10.85
C THR A 170 -2.94 13.63 11.13
N MET A 171 -3.55 12.95 10.16
CA MET A 171 -3.99 11.56 10.25
C MET A 171 -2.79 10.60 10.41
N GLU A 172 -1.76 10.79 9.61
CA GLU A 172 -0.52 9.99 9.61
C GLU A 172 0.23 10.09 10.94
N GLN A 173 0.36 11.30 11.51
CA GLN A 173 0.94 11.50 12.83
C GLN A 173 0.18 10.77 13.95
N ALA A 174 -1.11 10.54 13.77
CA ALA A 174 -1.93 9.72 14.67
C ALA A 174 -1.85 8.21 14.37
N GLY A 175 -1.05 7.81 13.38
CA GLY A 175 -0.79 6.41 13.01
C GLY A 175 -1.63 5.87 11.86
N ALA A 176 -2.39 6.71 11.15
CA ALA A 176 -3.08 6.28 9.94
C ALA A 176 -2.09 5.95 8.82
N VAL A 177 -2.44 4.97 7.99
CA VAL A 177 -1.67 4.54 6.82
C VAL A 177 -2.54 4.66 5.59
N PHE A 178 -1.96 5.18 4.50
CA PHE A 178 -2.61 5.24 3.21
C PHE A 178 -1.90 4.33 2.20
N LEU A 179 -2.66 3.48 1.56
CA LEU A 179 -2.21 2.63 0.47
C LEU A 179 -2.79 3.18 -0.83
N PRO A 180 -2.00 3.85 -1.68
CA PRO A 180 -2.50 4.44 -2.91
C PRO A 180 -2.95 3.35 -3.88
N ALA A 181 -4.03 3.62 -4.62
CA ALA A 181 -4.47 2.79 -5.73
C ALA A 181 -3.57 3.03 -6.94
N SER A 182 -2.34 2.54 -6.87
CA SER A 182 -1.28 2.76 -7.86
C SER A 182 -1.48 2.00 -9.17
N GLY A 183 -2.60 1.25 -9.29
CA GLY A 183 -2.88 0.41 -10.43
C GLY A 183 -2.39 -1.04 -10.26
N TYR A 184 -2.37 -1.76 -11.35
CA TYR A 184 -1.83 -3.11 -11.44
C TYR A 184 -1.09 -3.29 -12.76
N ARG A 185 -0.24 -4.28 -12.82
CA ARG A 185 0.43 -4.65 -14.05
C ARG A 185 -0.11 -5.98 -14.59
N SER A 186 -0.38 -6.02 -15.91
CA SER A 186 -0.71 -7.23 -16.63
C SER A 186 0.18 -7.29 -17.89
N GLY A 187 1.10 -8.24 -17.94
CA GLY A 187 2.10 -8.29 -19.00
C GLY A 187 3.04 -7.10 -18.95
N THR A 188 3.04 -6.32 -20.00
CA THR A 188 3.83 -5.07 -20.14
C THR A 188 3.02 -3.80 -19.89
N ASP A 189 1.69 -3.91 -19.67
CA ASP A 189 0.73 -2.81 -19.56
C ASP A 189 0.42 -2.44 -18.10
#